data_c9f98a2ca197ff00f412787c35e96d54
#
_entry.id   c9f98a2ca197ff00f412787c35e96d54
#
_cell.length_a   1.000
_cell.length_b   1.000
_cell.length_c   1.000
_cell.angle_alpha   90.00
_cell.angle_beta   90.00
_cell.angle_gamma   90.00
#
_symmetry.space_group_name_H-M   'P 1'
#
loop_
_entity.id
_entity.type
_entity.pdbx_description
1 polymer ?
#
loop_
_entity_poly.entity_id
_entity_poly.type
_entity_poly.pdbx_seq_one_letter_code
_entity_poly.pdbx_strand_id
1 'polypeptide(L)'
;MTTKSQHPETIALHGGSYRKDDTTNSVAVPIYQTTSYQFNNQEHASNLFSLKELGNIYTRIMNPTTSVLEERLAQLEGGLAAVAVSSGQAASALAIQNLCKSGDNIISSTDLYGGTWNQFENTFKNMGIEVRFANPKDPMSFVELSDNKTRAFYAETLPNPKLNVFPIEEVAILGKKIGIPLIVDNTAAPITCKPIKHGAAIVIHSLTKWIGGHGNSIGGVIIDAGN
;
A
#
# COMPACT_ATOMS: atom_id res chain seq x y z
N MET A 1 -1.71 14.15 19.26
CA MET A 1 -1.79 12.80 19.88
C MET A 1 -2.54 11.90 18.92
N THR A 2 -1.93 10.79 18.50
CA THR A 2 -2.63 9.73 17.73
C THR A 2 -3.73 9.10 18.59
N THR A 3 -4.83 8.69 17.97
CA THR A 3 -5.84 7.93 18.73
C THR A 3 -5.27 6.58 19.18
N LYS A 4 -5.53 6.21 20.42
CA LYS A 4 -5.18 4.88 20.97
C LYS A 4 -6.27 3.84 20.71
N SER A 5 -7.38 4.23 20.09
CA SER A 5 -8.48 3.33 19.79
C SER A 5 -8.05 2.22 18.84
N GLN A 6 -8.55 1.03 19.07
CA GLN A 6 -8.43 -0.12 18.17
C GLN A 6 -9.71 -0.34 17.34
N HIS A 7 -10.76 0.45 17.57
CA HIS A 7 -12.03 0.35 16.86
C HIS A 7 -11.91 1.00 15.48
N PRO A 8 -12.19 0.27 14.38
CA PRO A 8 -12.01 0.78 13.03
C PRO A 8 -12.84 2.04 12.75
N GLU A 9 -14.05 2.14 13.31
CA GLU A 9 -14.93 3.30 13.17
C GLU A 9 -14.28 4.56 13.78
N THR A 10 -13.65 4.43 14.94
CA THR A 10 -12.91 5.54 15.57
C THR A 10 -11.66 5.90 14.77
N ILE A 11 -10.93 4.91 14.27
CA ILE A 11 -9.73 5.13 13.45
C ILE A 11 -10.10 5.80 12.13
N ALA A 12 -11.18 5.38 11.47
CA ALA A 12 -11.65 5.96 10.22
C ALA A 12 -11.91 7.49 10.35
N LEU A 13 -12.40 7.94 11.50
CA LEU A 13 -12.65 9.35 11.78
C LEU A 13 -11.44 10.09 12.36
N HIS A 14 -10.70 9.44 13.25
CA HIS A 14 -9.70 10.06 14.12
C HIS A 14 -8.30 9.42 14.05
N GLY A 15 -8.06 8.53 13.10
CA GLY A 15 -6.75 7.92 12.87
C GLY A 15 -5.71 8.95 12.46
N GLY A 16 -4.42 8.60 12.66
CA GLY A 16 -3.29 9.48 12.42
C GLY A 16 -3.10 10.55 13.49
N SER A 17 -2.25 11.52 13.23
CA SER A 17 -1.86 12.57 14.15
C SER A 17 -2.74 13.83 14.07
N TYR A 18 -3.39 14.05 12.94
CA TYR A 18 -4.21 15.26 12.72
C TYR A 18 -5.41 15.33 13.66
N ARG A 19 -5.62 16.51 14.26
CA ARG A 19 -6.79 16.82 15.10
C ARG A 19 -7.49 18.07 14.66
N LYS A 20 -6.75 19.09 14.31
CA LYS A 20 -7.19 20.40 13.84
C LYS A 20 -6.06 21.07 13.09
N ASP A 21 -6.38 22.03 12.26
CA ASP A 21 -5.40 22.96 11.69
C ASP A 21 -4.87 23.91 12.79
N ASP A 22 -3.55 24.00 12.92
CA ASP A 22 -2.93 24.80 13.99
C ASP A 22 -3.11 26.30 13.79
N THR A 23 -3.33 26.74 12.55
CA THR A 23 -3.51 28.17 12.23
C THR A 23 -4.94 28.64 12.45
N THR A 24 -5.92 27.87 11.98
CA THR A 24 -7.33 28.26 11.96
C THR A 24 -8.19 27.54 12.99
N ASN A 25 -7.67 26.50 13.64
CA ASN A 25 -8.38 25.54 14.47
C ASN A 25 -9.48 24.76 13.72
N SER A 26 -9.44 24.71 12.39
CA SER A 26 -10.38 23.94 11.58
C SER A 26 -10.26 22.45 11.90
N VAL A 27 -11.40 21.78 12.13
CA VAL A 27 -11.46 20.32 12.32
C VAL A 27 -11.31 19.58 11.00
N ALA A 28 -11.81 20.15 9.89
CA ALA A 28 -11.61 19.61 8.56
C ALA A 28 -10.15 19.78 8.14
N VAL A 29 -9.59 18.78 7.47
CA VAL A 29 -8.24 18.84 6.92
C VAL A 29 -8.18 19.90 5.82
N PRO A 30 -7.33 20.94 5.91
CA PRO A 30 -7.16 21.89 4.82
C PRO A 30 -6.63 21.23 3.55
N ILE A 31 -7.05 21.72 2.39
CA ILE A 31 -6.54 21.28 1.10
C ILE A 31 -5.34 22.16 0.74
N TYR A 32 -4.13 21.64 0.93
CA TYR A 32 -2.88 22.31 0.53
C TYR A 32 -2.58 22.08 -0.95
N GLN A 33 -3.24 22.85 -1.80
CA GLN A 33 -3.05 22.77 -3.26
C GLN A 33 -1.82 23.60 -3.68
N THR A 34 -0.64 23.09 -3.38
CA THR A 34 0.65 23.71 -3.70
C THR A 34 1.64 22.68 -4.22
N THR A 35 2.63 23.13 -4.99
CA THR A 35 3.71 22.27 -5.49
C THR A 35 4.89 22.23 -4.53
N SER A 36 5.24 23.36 -3.92
CA SER A 36 6.45 23.53 -3.10
C SER A 36 6.17 24.40 -1.88
N TYR A 37 7.12 24.40 -0.96
CA TYR A 37 7.05 25.12 0.31
C TYR A 37 8.26 26.03 0.45
N GLN A 38 8.10 27.19 1.07
CA GLN A 38 9.20 28.10 1.37
C GLN A 38 10.00 27.61 2.56
N PHE A 39 11.31 27.80 2.49
CA PHE A 39 12.19 27.59 3.63
C PHE A 39 12.37 28.88 4.42
N ASN A 40 12.55 28.77 5.74
CA ASN A 40 12.81 29.91 6.59
C ASN A 40 14.16 30.60 6.27
N ASN A 41 15.17 29.76 5.98
CA ASN A 41 16.54 30.18 5.62
C ASN A 41 17.28 28.99 4.98
N GLN A 42 18.56 29.19 4.62
CA GLN A 42 19.40 28.17 4.01
C GLN A 42 19.68 26.98 4.94
N GLU A 43 19.83 27.22 6.24
CA GLU A 43 20.06 26.15 7.22
C GLU A 43 18.84 25.22 7.35
N HIS A 44 17.64 25.81 7.45
CA HIS A 44 16.37 25.05 7.43
C HIS A 44 16.26 24.18 6.17
N ALA A 45 16.55 24.75 4.99
CA ALA A 45 16.55 23.98 3.74
C ALA A 45 17.54 22.81 3.80
N SER A 46 18.77 23.06 4.24
CA SER A 46 19.81 22.02 4.38
C SER A 46 19.40 20.92 5.34
N ASN A 47 18.77 21.26 6.45
CA ASN A 47 18.29 20.30 7.45
C ASN A 47 17.20 19.40 6.90
N LEU A 48 16.22 19.97 6.17
CA LEU A 48 15.14 19.19 5.53
C LEU A 48 15.68 18.24 4.46
N PHE A 49 16.55 18.71 3.57
CA PHE A 49 17.13 17.87 2.51
C PHE A 49 18.08 16.79 3.04
N SER A 50 18.72 17.01 4.17
CA SER A 50 19.58 16.02 4.85
C SER A 50 18.82 15.14 5.84
N LEU A 51 17.50 15.27 5.96
CA LEU A 51 16.63 14.54 6.90
C LEU A 51 17.02 14.71 8.38
N LYS A 52 17.68 15.81 8.71
CA LYS A 52 17.96 16.20 10.11
C LYS A 52 16.72 16.83 10.78
N GLU A 53 15.83 17.36 9.97
CA GLU A 53 14.55 17.92 10.37
C GLU A 53 13.47 17.38 9.43
N LEU A 54 12.28 17.10 9.96
CA LEU A 54 11.12 16.71 9.16
C LEU A 54 10.27 17.93 8.84
N GLY A 55 9.81 18.03 7.59
CA GLY A 55 8.96 19.12 7.15
C GLY A 55 8.60 19.03 5.67
N ASN A 56 7.82 19.99 5.21
CA ASN A 56 7.33 20.00 3.84
C ASN A 56 8.34 20.64 2.89
N ILE A 57 8.66 19.96 1.80
CA ILE A 57 9.58 20.41 0.76
C ILE A 57 8.83 20.57 -0.57
N TYR A 58 8.22 19.48 -1.02
CA TYR A 58 7.60 19.39 -2.34
C TYR A 58 6.47 18.35 -2.35
N THR A 59 5.31 18.69 -2.88
CA THR A 59 4.07 17.90 -2.76
C THR A 59 4.18 16.47 -3.31
N ARG A 60 5.04 16.22 -4.31
CA ARG A 60 5.27 14.85 -4.79
C ARG A 60 5.87 13.93 -3.72
N ILE A 61 6.62 14.49 -2.77
CA ILE A 61 7.29 13.75 -1.69
C ILE A 61 6.43 13.76 -0.42
N MET A 62 5.90 14.93 -0.04
CA MET A 62 5.05 15.10 1.14
C MET A 62 4.08 16.27 0.96
N ASN A 63 2.87 16.12 1.47
CA ASN A 63 1.86 17.17 1.51
C ASN A 63 1.00 16.97 2.76
N PRO A 64 0.70 18.01 3.56
CA PRO A 64 -0.06 17.83 4.79
C PRO A 64 -1.44 17.20 4.61
N THR A 65 -2.13 17.50 3.50
CA THR A 65 -3.43 16.88 3.20
C THR A 65 -3.28 15.37 2.95
N THR A 66 -2.30 14.98 2.12
CA THR A 66 -2.05 13.58 1.78
C THR A 66 -1.55 12.79 2.98
N SER A 67 -0.68 13.40 3.82
CA SER A 67 -0.13 12.75 5.01
C SER A 67 -1.22 12.32 6.00
N VAL A 68 -2.29 13.11 6.16
CA VAL A 68 -3.43 12.72 7.03
C VAL A 68 -4.11 11.45 6.51
N LEU A 69 -4.27 11.31 5.19
CA LEU A 69 -4.83 10.10 4.57
C LEU A 69 -3.90 8.90 4.80
N GLU A 70 -2.61 9.07 4.54
CA GLU A 70 -1.59 8.03 4.66
C GLU A 70 -1.50 7.50 6.09
N GLU A 71 -1.36 8.37 7.08
CA GLU A 71 -1.33 7.99 8.50
C GLU A 71 -2.60 7.26 8.94
N ARG A 72 -3.76 7.72 8.49
CA ARG A 72 -5.05 7.12 8.84
C ARG A 72 -5.21 5.73 8.26
N LEU A 73 -4.83 5.53 7.01
CA LEU A 73 -4.90 4.23 6.35
C LEU A 73 -3.87 3.26 6.90
N ALA A 74 -2.64 3.72 7.20
CA ALA A 74 -1.64 2.91 7.88
C ALA A 74 -2.18 2.40 9.23
N GLN A 75 -2.76 3.28 10.05
CA GLN A 75 -3.33 2.87 11.34
C GLN A 75 -4.56 1.96 11.18
N LEU A 76 -5.40 2.17 10.16
CA LEU A 76 -6.58 1.37 9.90
C LEU A 76 -6.22 -0.08 9.58
N GLU A 77 -5.20 -0.29 8.75
CA GLU A 77 -4.67 -1.62 8.41
C GLU A 77 -3.75 -2.21 9.48
N GLY A 78 -3.21 -1.37 10.38
CA GLY A 78 -2.22 -1.77 11.38
C GLY A 78 -0.79 -1.80 10.84
N GLY A 79 -0.52 -1.04 9.79
CA GLY A 79 0.81 -0.86 9.19
C GLY A 79 1.64 0.22 9.90
N LEU A 80 2.93 0.26 9.56
CA LEU A 80 3.89 1.23 10.04
C LEU A 80 3.73 2.58 9.35
N ALA A 81 3.60 2.55 8.02
CA ALA A 81 3.52 3.73 7.17
C ALA A 81 2.72 3.43 5.90
N ALA A 82 2.27 4.48 5.21
CA ALA A 82 1.62 4.37 3.92
C ALA A 82 2.06 5.46 2.95
N VAL A 83 1.90 5.18 1.67
CA VAL A 83 2.12 6.13 0.57
C VAL A 83 0.89 6.13 -0.33
N ALA A 84 0.27 7.30 -0.50
CA ALA A 84 -0.83 7.49 -1.44
C ALA A 84 -0.30 7.69 -2.87
N VAL A 85 -0.99 7.08 -3.82
CA VAL A 85 -0.62 7.10 -5.25
C VAL A 85 -1.87 7.31 -6.12
N SER A 86 -1.67 7.49 -7.42
CA SER A 86 -2.72 7.90 -8.34
C SER A 86 -3.85 6.89 -8.56
N SER A 87 -3.61 5.60 -8.32
CA SER A 87 -4.61 4.53 -8.51
C SER A 87 -4.17 3.22 -7.84
N GLY A 88 -5.10 2.26 -7.68
CA GLY A 88 -4.75 0.91 -7.23
C GLY A 88 -3.77 0.20 -8.15
N GLN A 89 -3.89 0.37 -9.47
CA GLN A 89 -2.92 -0.19 -10.42
C GLN A 89 -1.52 0.45 -10.30
N ALA A 90 -1.45 1.76 -10.01
CA ALA A 90 -0.19 2.42 -9.68
C ALA A 90 0.40 1.88 -8.37
N ALA A 91 -0.44 1.59 -7.37
CA ALA A 91 0.01 1.00 -6.12
C ALA A 91 0.64 -0.39 -6.33
N SER A 92 -0.02 -1.27 -7.09
CA SER A 92 0.53 -2.59 -7.44
C SER A 92 1.85 -2.47 -8.22
N ALA A 93 1.88 -1.59 -9.23
CA ALA A 93 3.07 -1.37 -10.05
C ALA A 93 4.25 -0.87 -9.21
N LEU A 94 4.05 0.16 -8.41
CA LEU A 94 5.12 0.79 -7.63
C LEU A 94 5.63 -0.11 -6.50
N ALA A 95 4.74 -0.86 -5.82
CA ALA A 95 5.14 -1.82 -4.80
C ALA A 95 6.06 -2.90 -5.40
N ILE A 96 5.71 -3.45 -6.56
CA ILE A 96 6.51 -4.49 -7.21
C ILE A 96 7.81 -3.91 -7.78
N GLN A 97 7.77 -2.75 -8.44
CA GLN A 97 8.98 -2.09 -8.98
C GLN A 97 9.97 -1.69 -7.88
N ASN A 98 9.50 -1.42 -6.66
CA ASN A 98 10.37 -1.15 -5.53
C ASN A 98 11.15 -2.39 -5.06
N LEU A 99 10.59 -3.58 -5.26
CA LEU A 99 11.20 -4.86 -4.86
C LEU A 99 11.97 -5.54 -5.99
N CYS A 100 11.54 -5.33 -7.25
CA CYS A 100 12.02 -6.05 -8.43
C CYS A 100 12.81 -5.14 -9.37
N LYS A 101 13.82 -5.72 -9.99
CA LYS A 101 14.51 -5.18 -11.16
C LYS A 101 14.35 -6.12 -12.36
N SER A 102 14.74 -5.69 -13.55
CA SER A 102 14.75 -6.54 -14.73
C SER A 102 15.55 -7.83 -14.47
N GLY A 103 14.96 -8.98 -14.80
CA GLY A 103 15.47 -10.32 -14.55
C GLY A 103 15.00 -10.95 -13.23
N ASP A 104 14.30 -10.21 -12.35
CA ASP A 104 13.62 -10.76 -11.17
C ASP A 104 12.22 -11.29 -11.54
N ASN A 105 11.62 -12.04 -10.61
CA ASN A 105 10.23 -12.52 -10.75
C ASN A 105 9.42 -12.35 -9.45
N ILE A 106 8.11 -12.42 -9.61
CA ILE A 106 7.15 -12.58 -8.53
C ILE A 106 6.25 -13.79 -8.77
N ILE A 107 5.69 -14.34 -7.69
CA ILE A 107 4.67 -15.38 -7.79
C ILE A 107 3.33 -14.77 -7.43
N SER A 108 2.38 -14.83 -8.35
CA SER A 108 1.06 -14.24 -8.17
C SER A 108 -0.04 -15.31 -8.16
N SER A 109 -1.09 -15.07 -7.37
CA SER A 109 -2.32 -15.84 -7.53
C SER A 109 -2.85 -15.77 -8.96
N THR A 110 -3.47 -16.89 -9.44
CA THR A 110 -4.23 -16.86 -10.71
C THR A 110 -5.55 -16.10 -10.57
N ASP A 111 -6.05 -15.89 -9.35
CA ASP A 111 -7.31 -15.22 -9.10
C ASP A 111 -7.03 -13.75 -8.83
N LEU A 112 -7.26 -12.90 -9.84
CA LEU A 112 -6.96 -11.47 -9.83
C LEU A 112 -8.03 -10.68 -10.58
N TYR A 113 -8.11 -9.40 -10.27
CA TYR A 113 -8.77 -8.41 -11.10
C TYR A 113 -8.14 -8.38 -12.50
N GLY A 114 -8.97 -8.30 -13.55
CA GLY A 114 -8.50 -8.36 -14.93
C GLY A 114 -7.45 -7.32 -15.31
N GLY A 115 -7.51 -6.10 -14.71
CA GLY A 115 -6.49 -5.08 -14.91
C GLY A 115 -5.14 -5.46 -14.32
N THR A 116 -5.12 -6.07 -13.15
CA THR A 116 -3.90 -6.58 -12.50
C THR A 116 -3.31 -7.75 -13.28
N TRP A 117 -4.16 -8.66 -13.75
CA TRP A 117 -3.74 -9.75 -14.63
C TRP A 117 -3.04 -9.21 -15.89
N ASN A 118 -3.68 -8.25 -16.58
CA ASN A 118 -3.10 -7.65 -17.78
C ASN A 118 -1.79 -6.91 -17.51
N GLN A 119 -1.69 -6.20 -16.38
CA GLN A 119 -0.47 -5.52 -15.95
C GLN A 119 0.68 -6.53 -15.76
N PHE A 120 0.40 -7.67 -15.14
CA PHE A 120 1.37 -8.72 -14.86
C PHE A 120 1.81 -9.48 -16.11
N GLU A 121 0.86 -9.89 -16.95
CA GLU A 121 1.13 -10.67 -18.14
C GLU A 121 1.84 -9.86 -19.24
N ASN A 122 1.53 -8.56 -19.35
CA ASN A 122 2.00 -7.74 -20.45
C ASN A 122 2.99 -6.65 -19.99
N THR A 123 2.59 -5.79 -19.05
CA THR A 123 3.38 -4.61 -18.70
C THR A 123 4.68 -5.00 -18.00
N PHE A 124 4.63 -5.87 -17.02
CA PHE A 124 5.84 -6.31 -16.31
C PHE A 124 6.76 -7.15 -17.16
N LYS A 125 6.23 -7.96 -18.05
CA LYS A 125 7.02 -8.71 -19.03
C LYS A 125 7.85 -7.76 -19.91
N ASN A 126 7.28 -6.66 -20.35
CA ASN A 126 8.00 -5.63 -21.11
C ASN A 126 9.07 -4.89 -20.29
N MET A 127 8.96 -4.90 -18.96
CA MET A 127 9.97 -4.38 -18.03
C MET A 127 11.04 -5.41 -17.66
N GLY A 128 10.94 -6.63 -18.17
CA GLY A 128 11.84 -7.73 -17.86
C GLY A 128 11.58 -8.37 -16.48
N ILE A 129 10.41 -8.14 -15.88
CA ILE A 129 9.96 -8.79 -14.64
C ILE A 129 9.03 -9.94 -15.02
N GLU A 130 9.40 -11.16 -14.67
CA GLU A 130 8.56 -12.34 -14.90
C GLU A 130 7.50 -12.45 -13.81
N VAL A 131 6.26 -12.79 -14.19
CA VAL A 131 5.21 -13.14 -13.24
C VAL A 131 4.82 -14.59 -13.46
N ARG A 132 4.94 -15.42 -12.43
CA ARG A 132 4.52 -16.81 -12.43
C ARG A 132 3.22 -16.93 -11.64
N PHE A 133 2.25 -17.65 -12.21
CA PHE A 133 0.92 -17.74 -11.63
C PHE A 133 0.74 -19.05 -10.85
N ALA A 134 0.49 -18.93 -9.55
CA ALA A 134 0.25 -20.02 -8.62
C ALA A 134 -1.24 -20.27 -8.39
N ASN A 135 -1.58 -21.50 -8.06
CA ASN A 135 -2.94 -21.87 -7.67
C ASN A 135 -3.27 -21.36 -6.25
N PRO A 136 -4.21 -20.41 -6.06
CA PRO A 136 -4.52 -19.88 -4.74
C PRO A 136 -5.15 -20.91 -3.78
N LYS A 137 -5.63 -22.04 -4.27
CA LYS A 137 -6.16 -23.13 -3.44
C LYS A 137 -5.07 -24.08 -2.92
N ASP A 138 -3.85 -23.91 -3.41
CA ASP A 138 -2.67 -24.68 -3.01
C ASP A 138 -1.54 -23.72 -2.62
N PRO A 139 -1.42 -23.35 -1.32
CA PRO A 139 -0.37 -22.47 -0.85
C PRO A 139 1.05 -22.93 -1.18
N MET A 140 1.28 -24.24 -1.29
CA MET A 140 2.61 -24.76 -1.65
C MET A 140 3.02 -24.42 -3.07
N SER A 141 2.07 -24.25 -4.00
CA SER A 141 2.36 -23.87 -5.38
C SER A 141 3.12 -22.53 -5.47
N PHE A 142 2.97 -21.60 -4.50
CA PHE A 142 3.76 -20.38 -4.44
C PHE A 142 5.25 -20.65 -4.18
N VAL A 143 5.55 -21.60 -3.29
CA VAL A 143 6.93 -22.00 -2.98
C VAL A 143 7.55 -22.80 -4.12
N GLU A 144 6.82 -23.72 -4.71
CA GLU A 144 7.28 -24.57 -5.81
C GLU A 144 7.67 -23.77 -7.06
N LEU A 145 6.98 -22.67 -7.33
CA LEU A 145 7.28 -21.76 -8.43
C LEU A 145 8.38 -20.74 -8.12
N SER A 146 8.85 -20.68 -6.87
CA SER A 146 9.87 -19.72 -6.44
C SER A 146 11.28 -20.17 -6.79
N ASP A 147 12.15 -19.19 -7.01
CA ASP A 147 13.59 -19.37 -7.19
C ASP A 147 14.39 -18.23 -6.50
N ASN A 148 15.71 -18.19 -6.73
CA ASN A 148 16.58 -17.17 -6.15
C ASN A 148 16.35 -15.73 -6.67
N LYS A 149 15.53 -15.58 -7.71
CA LYS A 149 15.14 -14.29 -8.30
C LYS A 149 13.74 -13.85 -7.85
N THR A 150 13.02 -14.66 -7.10
CA THR A 150 11.69 -14.33 -6.61
C THR A 150 11.79 -13.27 -5.53
N ARG A 151 11.04 -12.16 -5.68
CA ARG A 151 11.08 -11.00 -4.78
C ARG A 151 9.81 -10.80 -3.97
N ALA A 152 8.67 -11.29 -4.43
CA ALA A 152 7.42 -11.18 -3.70
C ALA A 152 6.42 -12.25 -4.12
N PHE A 153 5.49 -12.53 -3.21
CA PHE A 153 4.20 -13.14 -3.52
C PHE A 153 3.15 -12.04 -3.65
N TYR A 154 2.15 -12.26 -4.50
CA TYR A 154 1.05 -11.31 -4.71
C TYR A 154 -0.29 -12.01 -4.79
N ALA A 155 -1.30 -11.46 -4.09
CA ALA A 155 -2.68 -11.94 -4.17
C ALA A 155 -3.69 -10.84 -3.84
N GLU A 156 -4.96 -11.08 -4.13
CA GLU A 156 -6.09 -10.28 -3.68
C GLU A 156 -6.82 -11.01 -2.56
N THR A 157 -7.24 -10.29 -1.50
CA THR A 157 -8.00 -10.87 -0.37
C THR A 157 -9.28 -11.56 -0.87
N LEU A 158 -10.03 -10.86 -1.73
CA LEU A 158 -11.26 -11.31 -2.40
C LEU A 158 -11.17 -10.91 -3.87
N PRO A 159 -10.65 -11.78 -4.75
CA PRO A 159 -10.40 -11.46 -6.14
C PRO A 159 -11.69 -11.24 -6.94
N ASN A 160 -11.70 -10.19 -7.73
CA ASN A 160 -12.78 -9.91 -8.66
C ASN A 160 -12.52 -10.63 -10.00
N PRO A 161 -13.44 -11.48 -10.53
CA PRO A 161 -14.83 -11.68 -10.09
C PRO A 161 -15.05 -12.94 -9.24
N LYS A 162 -14.03 -13.76 -8.97
CA LYS A 162 -14.20 -15.09 -8.40
C LYS A 162 -14.57 -15.09 -6.91
N LEU A 163 -14.17 -14.08 -6.14
CA LEU A 163 -14.46 -13.89 -4.71
C LEU A 163 -14.01 -15.06 -3.79
N ASN A 164 -13.07 -15.87 -4.24
CA ASN A 164 -12.47 -16.93 -3.43
C ASN A 164 -11.62 -16.29 -2.33
N VAL A 165 -11.87 -16.62 -1.08
CA VAL A 165 -11.05 -16.11 0.03
C VAL A 165 -9.62 -16.64 -0.10
N PHE A 166 -8.65 -15.74 -0.19
CA PHE A 166 -7.24 -16.10 -0.31
C PHE A 166 -6.68 -16.55 1.06
N PRO A 167 -5.92 -17.64 1.16
CA PRO A 167 -5.34 -18.15 2.40
C PRO A 167 -4.09 -17.34 2.79
N ILE A 168 -4.29 -16.09 3.26
CA ILE A 168 -3.23 -15.12 3.53
C ILE A 168 -2.19 -15.67 4.50
N GLU A 169 -2.65 -16.24 5.62
CA GLU A 169 -1.77 -16.68 6.70
C GLU A 169 -0.87 -17.84 6.28
N GLU A 170 -1.43 -18.82 5.58
CA GLU A 170 -0.68 -19.98 5.09
C GLU A 170 0.41 -19.55 4.10
N VAL A 171 0.07 -18.71 3.14
CA VAL A 171 1.03 -18.24 2.12
C VAL A 171 2.06 -17.29 2.76
N ALA A 172 1.66 -16.42 3.69
CA ALA A 172 2.58 -15.54 4.40
C ALA A 172 3.61 -16.32 5.24
N ILE A 173 3.16 -17.37 5.96
CA ILE A 173 4.05 -18.26 6.73
C ILE A 173 5.06 -18.95 5.81
N LEU A 174 4.62 -19.46 4.67
CA LEU A 174 5.48 -20.10 3.69
C LEU A 174 6.50 -19.12 3.10
N GLY A 175 6.06 -17.93 2.69
CA GLY A 175 6.92 -16.87 2.17
C GLY A 175 7.98 -16.45 3.20
N LYS A 176 7.58 -16.25 4.46
CA LYS A 176 8.50 -15.87 5.54
C LYS A 176 9.60 -16.91 5.77
N LYS A 177 9.30 -18.21 5.65
CA LYS A 177 10.30 -19.29 5.79
C LYS A 177 11.41 -19.21 4.76
N ILE A 178 11.13 -18.68 3.57
CA ILE A 178 12.09 -18.57 2.45
C ILE A 178 12.50 -17.12 2.16
N GLY A 179 12.09 -16.17 3.03
CA GLY A 179 12.48 -14.76 2.92
C GLY A 179 11.77 -13.99 1.81
N ILE A 180 10.58 -14.42 1.38
CA ILE A 180 9.80 -13.77 0.32
C ILE A 180 8.57 -13.08 0.97
N PRO A 181 8.42 -11.74 0.86
CA PRO A 181 7.28 -11.00 1.40
C PRO A 181 6.01 -11.26 0.59
N LEU A 182 4.86 -11.24 1.28
CA LEU A 182 3.54 -11.32 0.66
C LEU A 182 2.95 -9.91 0.53
N ILE A 183 2.57 -9.53 -0.69
CA ILE A 183 1.78 -8.35 -1.02
C ILE A 183 0.32 -8.76 -1.18
N VAL A 184 -0.60 -8.08 -0.49
CA VAL A 184 -2.03 -8.35 -0.58
C VAL A 184 -2.79 -7.11 -1.02
N ASP A 185 -3.50 -7.20 -2.13
CA ASP A 185 -4.49 -6.20 -2.51
C ASP A 185 -5.80 -6.46 -1.72
N ASN A 186 -6.09 -5.56 -0.77
CA ASN A 186 -7.24 -5.65 0.12
C ASN A 186 -8.40 -4.73 -0.31
N THR A 187 -8.44 -4.33 -1.57
CA THR A 187 -9.44 -3.39 -2.11
C THR A 187 -10.88 -3.83 -1.84
N ALA A 188 -11.16 -5.13 -1.91
CA ALA A 188 -12.53 -5.65 -1.76
C ALA A 188 -12.95 -5.89 -0.29
N ALA A 189 -12.02 -5.84 0.66
CA ALA A 189 -12.29 -6.16 2.06
C ALA A 189 -11.69 -5.16 3.08
N PRO A 190 -11.73 -3.82 2.84
CA PRO A 190 -11.21 -2.87 3.80
C PRO A 190 -11.99 -3.00 5.12
N ILE A 191 -11.31 -2.83 6.26
CA ILE A 191 -11.86 -2.97 7.61
C ILE A 191 -12.24 -4.41 7.97
N THR A 192 -12.88 -5.14 7.06
CA THR A 192 -13.35 -6.52 7.27
C THR A 192 -12.20 -7.51 7.43
N CYS A 193 -11.15 -7.36 6.63
CA CYS A 193 -9.90 -8.11 6.74
C CYS A 193 -8.75 -7.13 6.98
N LYS A 194 -7.78 -7.55 7.79
CA LYS A 194 -6.52 -6.83 8.01
C LYS A 194 -5.36 -7.77 7.64
N PRO A 195 -4.94 -7.81 6.38
CA PRO A 195 -3.92 -8.77 5.90
C PRO A 195 -2.62 -8.73 6.67
N ILE A 196 -2.21 -7.56 7.22
CA ILE A 196 -1.02 -7.42 8.06
C ILE A 196 -1.10 -8.31 9.30
N LYS A 197 -2.26 -8.45 9.93
CA LYS A 197 -2.45 -9.33 11.09
C LYS A 197 -2.30 -10.82 10.74
N HIS A 198 -2.45 -11.15 9.47
CA HIS A 198 -2.28 -12.51 8.93
C HIS A 198 -0.92 -12.70 8.24
N GLY A 199 0.02 -11.76 8.41
CA GLY A 199 1.40 -11.90 7.96
C GLY A 199 1.74 -11.26 6.62
N ALA A 200 0.83 -10.53 5.97
CA ALA A 200 1.18 -9.75 4.79
C ALA A 200 2.21 -8.66 5.16
N ALA A 201 3.23 -8.52 4.32
CA ALA A 201 4.27 -7.49 4.50
C ALA A 201 3.85 -6.14 3.89
N ILE A 202 3.08 -6.18 2.81
CA ILE A 202 2.58 -4.99 2.12
C ILE A 202 1.10 -5.18 1.83
N VAL A 203 0.31 -4.15 2.10
CA VAL A 203 -1.12 -4.10 1.74
C VAL A 203 -1.35 -2.97 0.73
N ILE A 204 -2.15 -3.27 -0.28
CA ILE A 204 -2.54 -2.33 -1.32
C ILE A 204 -4.04 -2.12 -1.28
N HIS A 205 -4.49 -0.89 -1.57
CA HIS A 205 -5.88 -0.61 -1.88
C HIS A 205 -6.02 0.28 -3.10
N SER A 206 -7.00 -0.02 -3.94
CA SER A 206 -7.61 0.98 -4.79
C SER A 206 -8.56 1.84 -3.95
N LEU A 207 -8.14 3.06 -3.63
CA LEU A 207 -8.99 4.02 -2.90
C LEU A 207 -10.24 4.42 -3.70
N THR A 208 -10.22 4.15 -4.99
CA THR A 208 -11.32 4.37 -5.94
C THR A 208 -12.60 3.63 -5.56
N LYS A 209 -12.47 2.52 -4.82
CA LYS A 209 -13.56 1.56 -4.56
C LYS A 209 -14.19 1.83 -3.18
N TRP A 210 -14.13 0.86 -2.28
CA TRP A 210 -14.82 0.90 -0.98
C TRP A 210 -14.36 2.03 -0.06
N ILE A 211 -13.07 2.38 -0.07
CA ILE A 211 -12.54 3.45 0.78
C ILE A 211 -13.05 4.81 0.31
N GLY A 212 -13.02 5.10 -1.00
CA GLY A 212 -13.61 6.32 -1.57
C GLY A 212 -15.14 6.34 -1.46
N GLY A 213 -15.78 5.20 -1.72
CA GLY A 213 -17.18 4.89 -1.38
C GLY A 213 -18.25 5.57 -2.23
N HIS A 214 -17.92 6.60 -3.01
CA HIS A 214 -18.92 7.46 -3.68
C HIS A 214 -18.78 7.47 -5.22
N GLY A 215 -17.84 6.74 -5.78
CA GLY A 215 -17.63 6.65 -7.23
C GLY A 215 -17.19 7.96 -7.91
N ASN A 216 -16.63 8.89 -7.16
CA ASN A 216 -16.28 10.24 -7.63
C ASN A 216 -14.77 10.56 -7.55
N SER A 217 -13.94 9.61 -7.14
CA SER A 217 -12.49 9.80 -7.01
C SER A 217 -11.73 8.56 -7.43
N ILE A 218 -10.49 8.76 -7.86
CA ILE A 218 -9.54 7.70 -8.18
C ILE A 218 -8.30 7.89 -7.29
N GLY A 219 -7.81 6.80 -6.73
CA GLY A 219 -6.61 6.81 -5.91
C GLY A 219 -6.14 5.40 -5.59
N GLY A 220 -4.96 5.30 -5.05
CA GLY A 220 -4.36 4.08 -4.53
C GLY A 220 -3.55 4.35 -3.28
N VAL A 221 -3.23 3.31 -2.54
CA VAL A 221 -2.33 3.38 -1.39
C VAL A 221 -1.53 2.09 -1.28
N ILE A 222 -0.28 2.25 -0.85
CA ILE A 222 0.62 1.17 -0.46
C ILE A 222 0.87 1.33 1.03
N ILE A 223 0.68 0.27 1.81
CA ILE A 223 0.84 0.26 3.26
C ILE A 223 1.90 -0.78 3.60
N ASP A 224 2.94 -0.35 4.31
CA ASP A 224 4.04 -1.20 4.77
C ASP A 224 3.75 -1.68 6.20
N ALA A 225 3.89 -2.98 6.43
CA ALA A 225 3.75 -3.57 7.77
C ALA A 225 4.92 -3.25 8.70
N GLY A 226 6.10 -2.92 8.16
CA GLY A 226 7.33 -2.65 8.91
C GLY A 226 8.02 -3.91 9.44
N ASN A 227 7.86 -5.06 8.77
CA ASN A 227 8.39 -6.37 9.19
C ASN A 227 9.27 -7.03 8.12
#